data_972f12bc7a0f694a85dac2313e01799f
#
_entry.id   972f12bc7a0f694a85dac2313e01799f
#
_cell.length_a   1.000
_cell.length_b   1.000
_cell.length_c   1.000
_cell.angle_alpha   90.00
_cell.angle_beta   90.00
_cell.angle_gamma   90.00
#
_symmetry.space_group_name_H-M   'P 1'
#
loop_
_entity.id
_entity.type
_entity.pdbx_description
1 polymer ?
#
loop_
_entity_poly.entity_id
_entity_poly.type
_entity_poly.pdbx_seq_one_letter_code
_entity_poly.pdbx_strand_id
1 'polypeptide(L)'
;MALASLRIDKLLWHLRLTNSRSLAQALVADGHVRLNGKRVEKSSVEVKSGDSITMPKGDGAFAFQLLAIPLFRGPPLEAQACYREI
;
A
#
# COMPACT_ATOMS: atom_id res chain seq x y z
N MET A 1 -3.76 0.88 20.49
CA MET A 1 -3.80 -0.48 19.94
C MET A 1 -3.33 -0.49 18.50
N ALA A 2 -2.57 -1.52 18.12
CA ALA A 2 -2.17 -1.68 16.74
C ALA A 2 -3.37 -2.15 15.91
N LEU A 3 -3.45 -1.68 14.66
CA LEU A 3 -4.46 -2.14 13.71
C LEU A 3 -4.09 -3.53 13.21
N ALA A 4 -5.07 -4.43 13.09
CA ALA A 4 -4.85 -5.75 12.51
C ALA A 4 -4.79 -5.69 10.99
N SER A 5 -5.49 -4.74 10.37
CA SER A 5 -5.54 -4.55 8.93
C SER A 5 -5.85 -3.11 8.60
N LEU A 6 -5.67 -2.74 7.33
CA LEU A 6 -5.95 -1.39 6.83
C LEU A 6 -6.37 -1.50 5.37
N ARG A 7 -7.29 -0.64 4.94
CA ARG A 7 -7.70 -0.58 3.53
C ARG A 7 -6.48 -0.26 2.66
N ILE A 8 -6.40 -0.91 1.51
CA ILE A 8 -5.24 -0.77 0.63
C ILE A 8 -5.06 0.67 0.12
N ASP A 9 -6.15 1.38 -0.17
CA ASP A 9 -6.07 2.76 -0.62
C ASP A 9 -5.48 3.66 0.46
N LYS A 10 -5.90 3.46 1.70
CA LYS A 10 -5.39 4.21 2.83
C LYS A 10 -3.95 3.85 3.13
N LEU A 11 -3.60 2.57 3.01
CA LEU A 11 -2.23 2.09 3.21
C LEU A 11 -1.27 2.77 2.25
N LEU A 12 -1.56 2.76 0.95
CA LEU A 12 -0.68 3.35 -0.05
C LEU A 12 -0.46 4.84 0.19
N TRP A 13 -1.49 5.53 0.65
CA TRP A 13 -1.37 6.93 0.99
C TRP A 13 -0.57 7.14 2.28
N HIS A 14 -0.84 6.35 3.33
CA HIS A 14 -0.09 6.42 4.59
C HIS A 14 1.40 6.14 4.37
N LEU A 15 1.73 5.21 3.50
CA LEU A 15 3.13 4.87 3.19
C LEU A 15 3.81 5.89 2.26
N ARG A 16 3.12 6.94 1.88
CA ARG A 16 3.60 7.99 0.96
C ARG A 16 3.97 7.46 -0.42
N LEU A 17 3.36 6.34 -0.81
CA LEU A 17 3.55 5.75 -2.13
C LEU A 17 2.64 6.40 -3.17
N THR A 18 1.60 7.10 -2.73
CA THR A 18 0.76 7.95 -3.58
C THR A 18 0.63 9.32 -2.92
N ASN A 19 0.47 10.36 -3.76
CA ASN A 19 0.37 11.74 -3.28
C ASN A 19 -0.98 12.06 -2.64
N SER A 20 -1.99 11.23 -2.91
CA SER A 20 -3.31 11.38 -2.32
C SER A 20 -3.97 10.03 -2.21
N ARG A 21 -5.00 9.96 -1.35
CA ARG A 21 -5.80 8.75 -1.22
C ARG A 21 -6.63 8.52 -2.49
N SER A 22 -7.08 9.59 -3.13
CA SER A 22 -7.82 9.49 -4.39
C SER A 22 -6.99 8.83 -5.48
N LEU A 23 -5.70 9.16 -5.54
CA LEU A 23 -4.79 8.55 -6.51
C LEU A 23 -4.63 7.05 -6.21
N ALA A 24 -4.50 6.69 -4.94
CA ALA A 24 -4.44 5.28 -4.55
C ALA A 24 -5.70 4.53 -4.97
N GLN A 25 -6.86 5.13 -4.77
CA GLN A 25 -8.13 4.54 -5.19
C GLN A 25 -8.19 4.33 -6.70
N ALA A 26 -7.72 5.30 -7.48
CA ALA A 26 -7.70 5.20 -8.93
C ALA A 26 -6.77 4.08 -9.40
N LEU A 27 -5.58 3.96 -8.81
CA LEU A 27 -4.64 2.89 -9.16
C LEU A 27 -5.24 1.52 -8.93
N VAL A 28 -5.91 1.32 -7.80
CA VAL A 28 -6.57 0.05 -7.48
C VAL A 28 -7.73 -0.22 -8.44
N ALA A 29 -8.60 0.77 -8.66
CA ALA A 29 -9.75 0.61 -9.53
C ALA A 29 -9.34 0.28 -10.97
N ASP A 30 -8.22 0.84 -11.43
CA ASP A 30 -7.70 0.60 -12.78
C ASP A 30 -6.96 -0.74 -12.90
N GLY A 31 -6.87 -1.52 -11.81
CA GLY A 31 -6.26 -2.83 -11.85
C GLY A 31 -4.74 -2.84 -11.85
N HIS A 32 -4.12 -1.76 -11.39
CA HIS A 32 -2.66 -1.63 -11.40
C HIS A 32 -1.99 -2.13 -10.12
N VAL A 33 -2.76 -2.59 -9.14
CA VAL A 33 -2.22 -3.01 -7.84
C VAL A 33 -2.49 -4.49 -7.63
N ARG A 34 -1.49 -5.22 -7.14
CA ARG A 34 -1.60 -6.64 -6.81
C ARG A 34 -1.34 -6.83 -5.32
N LEU A 35 -2.10 -7.73 -4.72
CA LEU A 35 -1.95 -8.14 -3.33
C LEU A 35 -1.62 -9.62 -3.32
N ASN A 36 -0.43 -9.98 -2.80
CA ASN A 36 0.06 -11.35 -2.78
C ASN A 36 0.00 -12.01 -4.16
N GLY A 37 0.35 -11.22 -5.20
CA GLY A 37 0.38 -11.69 -6.58
C GLY A 37 -0.94 -11.64 -7.33
N LYS A 38 -2.03 -11.27 -6.66
CA LYS A 38 -3.35 -11.21 -7.28
C LYS A 38 -3.80 -9.77 -7.47
N ARG A 39 -4.35 -9.48 -8.66
CA ARG A 39 -4.90 -8.15 -8.92
C ARG A 39 -6.06 -7.85 -7.97
N VAL A 40 -6.06 -6.66 -7.40
CA VAL A 40 -7.18 -6.14 -6.62
C VAL A 40 -7.83 -5.01 -7.41
N GLU A 41 -9.15 -4.90 -7.32
CA GLU A 41 -9.91 -3.89 -8.06
C GLU A 41 -10.78 -3.04 -7.13
N LYS A 42 -10.86 -3.44 -5.85
CA LYS A 42 -11.62 -2.69 -4.85
C LYS A 42 -10.66 -2.03 -3.88
N SER A 43 -10.74 -0.71 -3.78
CA SER A 43 -9.88 0.06 -2.90
C SER A 43 -10.12 -0.21 -1.42
N SER A 44 -11.23 -0.85 -1.09
CA SER A 44 -11.57 -1.22 0.29
C SER A 44 -10.99 -2.56 0.74
N VAL A 45 -10.28 -3.27 -0.13
CA VAL A 45 -9.61 -4.53 0.25
C VAL A 45 -8.63 -4.23 1.38
N GLU A 46 -8.65 -5.06 2.41
CA GLU A 46 -7.79 -4.86 3.57
C GLU A 46 -6.49 -5.64 3.44
N VAL A 47 -5.41 -5.02 3.90
CA VAL A 47 -4.08 -5.62 3.91
C VAL A 47 -3.60 -5.73 5.36
N LYS A 48 -2.71 -6.68 5.60
CA LYS A 48 -2.16 -6.92 6.94
C LYS A 48 -0.65 -7.09 6.86
N SER A 49 -0.01 -7.05 8.01
CA SER A 49 1.42 -7.30 8.12
C SER A 49 1.77 -8.67 7.51
N GLY A 50 2.83 -8.69 6.71
CA GLY A 50 3.26 -9.90 6.00
C GLY A 50 2.78 -9.96 4.56
N ASP A 51 1.74 -9.20 4.19
CA ASP A 51 1.26 -9.17 2.81
C ASP A 51 2.27 -8.50 1.90
N SER A 52 2.34 -8.97 0.65
CA SER A 52 3.14 -8.33 -0.38
C SER A 52 2.24 -7.54 -1.33
N ILE A 53 2.68 -6.35 -1.70
CA ILE A 53 1.93 -5.46 -2.59
C ILE A 53 2.82 -5.07 -3.76
N THR A 54 2.26 -5.07 -4.96
CA THR A 54 2.93 -4.61 -6.18
C THR A 54 2.11 -3.49 -6.78
N MET A 55 2.78 -2.39 -7.13
CA MET A 55 2.13 -1.22 -7.69
C MET A 55 3.04 -0.57 -8.74
N PRO A 56 2.50 0.24 -9.66
CA PRO A 56 3.35 0.96 -10.60
C PRO A 56 4.11 2.08 -9.90
N LYS A 57 5.36 2.27 -10.29
CA LYS A 57 6.18 3.38 -9.82
C LYS A 57 7.11 3.80 -10.94
N GLY A 58 6.97 5.04 -11.42
CA GLY A 58 7.71 5.49 -12.58
C GLY A 58 7.38 4.62 -13.79
N ASP A 59 8.40 4.14 -14.49
CA ASP A 59 8.23 3.30 -15.67
C ASP A 59 8.18 1.82 -15.35
N GLY A 60 8.26 1.46 -14.07
CA GLY A 60 8.33 0.06 -13.67
C GLY A 60 7.34 -0.28 -12.58
N ALA A 61 7.51 -1.47 -12.02
CA ALA A 61 6.72 -1.94 -10.90
C ALA A 61 7.53 -1.86 -9.62
N PHE A 62 6.86 -1.56 -8.52
CA PHE A 62 7.44 -1.54 -7.19
C PHE A 62 6.73 -2.58 -6.33
N ALA A 63 7.48 -3.57 -5.87
CA ALA A 63 6.96 -4.62 -5.02
C ALA A 63 7.58 -4.51 -3.63
N PHE A 64 6.75 -4.62 -2.60
CA PHE A 64 7.21 -4.52 -1.22
C PHE A 64 6.42 -5.45 -0.32
N GLN A 65 7.04 -5.81 0.81
CA GLN A 65 6.38 -6.57 1.86
C GLN A 65 6.03 -5.62 3.00
N LEU A 66 4.79 -5.67 3.45
CA LEU A 66 4.34 -4.86 4.58
C LEU A 66 4.85 -5.48 5.88
N LEU A 67 5.60 -4.69 6.65
CA LEU A 67 6.18 -5.13 7.93
C LEU A 67 5.31 -4.73 9.11
N ALA A 68 4.71 -3.54 9.04
CA ALA A 68 3.85 -3.01 10.09
C ALA A 68 2.81 -2.11 9.46
N ILE A 69 1.63 -2.05 10.07
CA ILE A 69 0.55 -1.21 9.57
C ILE A 69 0.70 0.20 10.14
N PRO A 70 0.87 1.21 9.27
CA PRO A 70 0.96 2.59 9.75
C PRO A 70 -0.40 3.07 10.25
N LEU A 71 -0.42 3.69 11.42
CA LEU A 71 -1.66 4.20 12.01
C LEU A 71 -2.11 5.50 11.36
N PHE A 72 -1.18 6.24 10.75
CA PHE A 72 -1.44 7.52 10.11
C PHE A 72 -0.36 7.79 9.07
N ARG A 73 -0.59 8.82 8.25
CA ARG A 73 0.39 9.24 7.26
C ARG A 73 1.49 10.03 7.95
N GLY A 74 2.53 9.31 8.36
CA GLY A 74 3.66 9.88 9.09
C GLY A 74 4.75 10.44 8.19
N PRO A 75 5.87 10.90 8.78
CA PRO A 75 7.04 11.34 8.03
C PRO A 75 7.61 10.21 7.16
N PRO A 76 8.37 10.57 6.09
CA PRO A 76 8.89 9.54 5.17
C PRO A 76 9.71 8.44 5.82
N LEU A 77 10.54 8.75 6.80
CA LEU A 77 11.35 7.72 7.46
C LEU A 77 10.49 6.73 8.24
N GLU A 78 9.44 7.19 8.90
CA GLU A 78 8.52 6.30 9.61
C GLU A 78 7.73 5.44 8.63
N ALA A 79 7.31 6.02 7.51
CA ALA A 79 6.62 5.28 6.46
C ALA A 79 7.50 4.18 5.90
N GLN A 80 8.77 4.48 5.61
CA GLN A 80 9.71 3.50 5.07
C GLN A 80 10.01 2.36 6.03
N ALA A 81 9.90 2.60 7.33
CA ALA A 81 10.10 1.57 8.34
C ALA A 81 8.96 0.54 8.36
N CYS A 82 7.82 0.84 7.74
CA CYS A 82 6.66 -0.04 7.73
C CYS A 82 6.69 -1.08 6.60
N TYR A 83 7.62 -0.96 5.66
CA TYR A 83 7.70 -1.91 4.54
C TYR A 83 9.13 -2.11 4.09
N ARG A 84 9.32 -3.19 3.33
CA ARG A 84 10.62 -3.55 2.78
C ARG A 84 10.43 -3.89 1.30
N GLU A 85 11.20 -3.25 0.44
CA GLU A 85 11.19 -3.56 -0.98
C GLU A 85 11.67 -4.99 -1.24
N ILE A 86 10.95 -5.68 -2.11
CA ILE A 86 11.30 -7.04 -2.49
C ILE A 86 12.23 -7.03 -3.70
#